data_d769f4e755377a34594c238bffc73e6d
#
_entry.id   d769f4e755377a34594c238bffc73e6d
#
_cell.length_a   1.000
_cell.length_b   1.000
_cell.length_c   1.000
_cell.angle_alpha   90.00
_cell.angle_beta   90.00
_cell.angle_gamma   90.00
#
_symmetry.space_group_name_H-M   'P 1'
#
loop_
_entity.id
_entity.type
_entity.pdbx_description
1 polymer ?
#
loop_
_entity_poly.entity_id
_entity_poly.type
_entity_poly.pdbx_seq_one_letter_code
_entity_poly.pdbx_strand_id
1 'polypeptide(L)'
;MNNHSTKDKDAISSNGMAATSHPIATEEALRILQKGGNAVDAAIAASVVLSVAEPNSTSIGGDCFAIIKMNGKDPVSYNGSGIAPAKANFDYFKEKNIDKIGLTSPHAVTIPGALDAWNSIHNDFGKLDFEELFHKGIDIAKNGFKVTKVVANAWSNVFNKLNDNPYSRKHLLNNGKSYQFNEVNKNPALGETLEKISKNGVKEFYEGSIAEDLVKTLKEFGGLHTVEDFHKQKTIKSDTLSDRYRDIIIHQCPPSGPGITVLVMMKLLEKLGIEKYDVNSFERFHLEAEATKQAYKLKEENIGDPEFVDLDLKKILSEQNIDNISKNISINGCADVGDLNIPNHPETVYLSVIDRDLNVVSIINSVCYAFGSGITGEKSGVVLHNRGTNFRVEEGHPNCIQGLKRPLHTIIPGIVMNNKGECELSYGVMGGQYQPVGQVHVLNLSLIHI
;
A
#
# COMPACT_ATOMS: atom_id res chain seq x y z
N MET A 1 21.13 -26.10 23.68
CA MET A 1 20.38 -25.39 22.61
C MET A 1 19.10 -26.17 22.37
N ASN A 2 17.97 -25.66 22.85
CA ASN A 2 16.70 -26.37 22.71
C ASN A 2 16.22 -26.25 21.28
N ASN A 3 16.17 -27.35 20.56
CA ASN A 3 15.46 -27.50 19.31
C ASN A 3 13.96 -27.24 19.55
N HIS A 4 13.51 -26.01 19.46
CA HIS A 4 12.10 -25.76 19.31
C HIS A 4 11.72 -26.09 17.85
N SER A 5 11.10 -27.25 17.67
CA SER A 5 10.43 -27.61 16.42
C SER A 5 9.44 -26.52 16.05
N THR A 6 9.65 -25.87 14.91
CA THR A 6 8.75 -24.84 14.36
C THR A 6 7.42 -25.43 13.88
N LYS A 7 7.30 -26.75 13.80
CA LYS A 7 6.11 -27.47 13.27
C LYS A 7 4.83 -27.32 14.10
N ASP A 8 4.91 -26.91 15.36
CA ASP A 8 3.75 -26.78 16.25
C ASP A 8 3.15 -25.35 16.29
N LYS A 9 3.56 -24.45 15.39
CA LYS A 9 3.12 -23.03 15.38
C LYS A 9 2.36 -22.59 14.12
N ASP A 10 2.21 -23.45 13.14
CA ASP A 10 1.51 -23.10 11.90
C ASP A 10 0.01 -23.10 12.13
N ALA A 11 -0.64 -21.98 11.80
CA ALA A 11 -2.09 -21.90 11.81
C ALA A 11 -2.65 -22.61 10.57
N ILE A 12 -3.52 -23.60 10.78
CA ILE A 12 -4.15 -24.37 9.72
C ILE A 12 -5.67 -24.27 9.88
N SER A 13 -6.39 -23.98 8.79
CA SER A 13 -7.84 -23.89 8.77
C SER A 13 -8.41 -24.37 7.44
N SER A 14 -9.54 -25.09 7.50
CA SER A 14 -10.36 -25.45 6.33
C SER A 14 -11.47 -24.45 6.03
N ASN A 15 -11.71 -23.48 6.92
CA ASN A 15 -12.84 -22.55 6.82
C ASN A 15 -12.44 -21.13 6.35
N GLY A 16 -11.15 -20.95 6.09
CA GLY A 16 -10.57 -19.67 5.74
C GLY A 16 -9.58 -19.15 6.76
N MET A 17 -8.82 -18.15 6.39
CA MET A 17 -7.76 -17.56 7.21
C MET A 17 -7.62 -16.08 6.88
N ALA A 18 -7.25 -15.30 7.89
CA ALA A 18 -6.91 -13.89 7.75
C ALA A 18 -5.60 -13.58 8.48
N ALA A 19 -4.71 -12.84 7.84
CA ALA A 19 -3.50 -12.29 8.43
C ALA A 19 -3.51 -10.78 8.27
N THR A 20 -3.44 -10.04 9.39
CA THR A 20 -3.39 -8.58 9.43
C THR A 20 -2.35 -8.11 10.44
N SER A 21 -2.03 -6.81 10.44
CA SER A 21 -1.09 -6.19 11.39
C SER A 21 -1.68 -5.97 12.78
N HIS A 22 -3.03 -6.05 12.95
CA HIS A 22 -3.69 -5.73 14.22
C HIS A 22 -4.71 -6.79 14.62
N PRO A 23 -4.72 -7.29 15.89
CA PRO A 23 -5.62 -8.35 16.33
C PRO A 23 -7.10 -8.06 16.07
N ILE A 24 -7.58 -6.83 16.36
CA ILE A 24 -8.98 -6.44 16.16
C ILE A 24 -9.39 -6.57 14.68
N ALA A 25 -8.47 -6.27 13.76
CA ALA A 25 -8.74 -6.40 12.32
C ALA A 25 -8.80 -7.88 11.89
N THR A 26 -7.92 -8.73 12.44
CA THR A 26 -7.96 -10.17 12.20
C THR A 26 -9.27 -10.78 12.75
N GLU A 27 -9.67 -10.41 13.97
CA GLU A 27 -10.93 -10.84 14.58
C GLU A 27 -12.14 -10.43 13.72
N GLU A 28 -12.14 -9.19 13.20
CA GLU A 28 -13.22 -8.71 12.34
C GLU A 28 -13.27 -9.46 11.01
N ALA A 29 -12.13 -9.68 10.36
CA ALA A 29 -12.06 -10.48 9.13
C ALA A 29 -12.66 -11.89 9.35
N LEU A 30 -12.29 -12.56 10.44
CA LEU A 30 -12.83 -13.87 10.79
C LEU A 30 -14.33 -13.82 11.10
N ARG A 31 -14.80 -12.78 11.80
CA ARG A 31 -16.24 -12.58 12.08
C ARG A 31 -17.04 -12.45 10.77
N ILE A 32 -16.52 -11.69 9.81
CA ILE A 32 -17.18 -11.52 8.50
C ILE A 32 -17.23 -12.85 7.74
N LEU A 33 -16.14 -13.63 7.71
CA LEU A 33 -16.13 -14.96 7.11
C LEU A 33 -17.14 -15.89 7.78
N GLN A 34 -17.25 -15.90 9.12
CA GLN A 34 -18.20 -16.69 9.89
C GLN A 34 -19.66 -16.26 9.62
N LYS A 35 -19.90 -14.96 9.39
CA LYS A 35 -21.23 -14.43 9.03
C LYS A 35 -21.69 -14.85 7.63
N GLY A 36 -20.81 -15.41 6.83
CA GLY A 36 -21.08 -15.86 5.47
C GLY A 36 -20.60 -14.92 4.36
N GLY A 37 -19.83 -13.89 4.72
CA GLY A 37 -19.05 -13.09 3.78
C GLY A 37 -17.96 -13.92 3.12
N ASN A 38 -17.39 -13.40 2.03
CA ASN A 38 -16.26 -13.99 1.34
C ASN A 38 -14.94 -13.29 1.72
N ALA A 39 -13.84 -13.69 1.08
CA ALA A 39 -12.52 -13.09 1.35
C ALA A 39 -12.47 -11.58 1.09
N VAL A 40 -13.25 -11.08 0.11
CA VAL A 40 -13.34 -9.65 -0.23
C VAL A 40 -14.02 -8.87 0.87
N ASP A 41 -15.19 -9.32 1.34
CA ASP A 41 -15.91 -8.68 2.44
C ASP A 41 -15.03 -8.61 3.69
N ALA A 42 -14.37 -9.71 4.03
CA ALA A 42 -13.51 -9.80 5.19
C ALA A 42 -12.29 -8.87 5.11
N ALA A 43 -11.66 -8.77 3.92
CA ALA A 43 -10.52 -7.89 3.70
C ALA A 43 -10.90 -6.40 3.78
N ILE A 44 -12.05 -6.01 3.25
CA ILE A 44 -12.55 -4.63 3.33
C ILE A 44 -12.89 -4.28 4.78
N ALA A 45 -13.63 -5.12 5.50
CA ALA A 45 -13.97 -4.88 6.90
C ALA A 45 -12.73 -4.75 7.79
N ALA A 46 -11.71 -5.60 7.59
CA ALA A 46 -10.42 -5.49 8.24
C ALA A 46 -9.71 -4.16 7.89
N SER A 47 -9.77 -3.71 6.63
CA SER A 47 -9.19 -2.44 6.20
C SER A 47 -9.87 -1.24 6.84
N VAL A 48 -11.19 -1.26 7.00
CA VAL A 48 -11.94 -0.24 7.74
C VAL A 48 -11.50 -0.20 9.20
N VAL A 49 -11.39 -1.36 9.86
CA VAL A 49 -10.89 -1.45 11.25
C VAL A 49 -9.47 -0.92 11.36
N LEU A 50 -8.57 -1.29 10.45
CA LEU A 50 -7.18 -0.82 10.45
C LEU A 50 -7.08 0.69 10.28
N SER A 51 -7.96 1.32 9.47
CA SER A 51 -7.98 2.77 9.30
C SER A 51 -8.28 3.55 10.58
N VAL A 52 -8.84 2.88 11.59
CA VAL A 52 -9.10 3.42 12.92
C VAL A 52 -8.04 2.98 13.92
N ALA A 53 -7.66 1.68 13.90
CA ALA A 53 -6.78 1.07 14.90
C ALA A 53 -5.28 1.35 14.67
N GLU A 54 -4.88 1.59 13.42
CA GLU A 54 -3.50 1.90 13.02
C GLU A 54 -3.41 3.17 12.16
N PRO A 55 -3.87 4.33 12.69
CA PRO A 55 -3.90 5.58 11.92
C PRO A 55 -2.50 6.09 11.53
N ASN A 56 -1.46 5.54 12.14
CA ASN A 56 -0.07 5.76 11.74
C ASN A 56 0.25 5.16 10.38
N SER A 57 -0.36 4.03 10.01
CA SER A 57 0.02 3.24 8.84
C SER A 57 -1.00 3.31 7.72
N THR A 58 -2.29 3.47 8.05
CA THR A 58 -3.39 3.51 7.08
C THR A 58 -4.54 4.43 7.49
N SER A 59 -5.39 4.80 6.53
CA SER A 59 -6.56 5.64 6.70
C SER A 59 -7.48 5.51 5.49
N ILE A 60 -8.76 5.85 5.63
CA ILE A 60 -9.64 6.10 4.47
C ILE A 60 -9.17 7.31 3.63
N GLY A 61 -8.29 8.15 4.19
CA GLY A 61 -7.60 9.24 3.49
C GLY A 61 -6.26 8.82 2.88
N GLY A 62 -6.06 7.53 2.62
CA GLY A 62 -4.87 6.92 2.03
C GLY A 62 -5.09 6.29 0.67
N ASP A 63 -4.17 5.39 0.30
CA ASP A 63 -4.16 4.62 -0.94
C ASP A 63 -4.40 3.14 -0.68
N CYS A 64 -4.85 2.41 -1.72
CA CYS A 64 -5.03 0.97 -1.69
C CYS A 64 -4.58 0.32 -2.99
N PHE A 65 -3.81 -0.77 -2.88
CA PHE A 65 -3.56 -1.69 -3.99
C PHE A 65 -4.00 -3.09 -3.59
N ALA A 66 -4.62 -3.82 -4.51
CA ALA A 66 -5.09 -5.18 -4.25
C ALA A 66 -4.91 -6.09 -5.46
N ILE A 67 -4.68 -7.38 -5.19
CA ILE A 67 -4.84 -8.47 -6.16
C ILE A 67 -5.92 -9.40 -5.60
N ILE A 68 -6.94 -9.64 -6.40
CA ILE A 68 -8.06 -10.50 -6.06
C ILE A 68 -8.02 -11.74 -6.95
N LYS A 69 -7.98 -12.92 -6.34
CA LYS A 69 -8.01 -14.21 -7.02
C LYS A 69 -9.26 -14.97 -6.59
N MET A 70 -10.31 -14.89 -7.39
CA MET A 70 -11.48 -15.74 -7.19
C MET A 70 -11.19 -17.15 -7.69
N ASN A 71 -11.67 -18.15 -6.98
CA ASN A 71 -11.45 -19.55 -7.36
C ASN A 71 -11.95 -19.82 -8.81
N GLY A 72 -11.12 -20.48 -9.60
CA GLY A 72 -11.42 -20.77 -11.01
C GLY A 72 -11.33 -19.57 -11.97
N LYS A 73 -10.92 -18.36 -11.50
CA LYS A 73 -10.74 -17.18 -12.35
C LYS A 73 -9.28 -16.69 -12.30
N ASP A 74 -8.85 -15.95 -13.31
CA ASP A 74 -7.54 -15.28 -13.29
C ASP A 74 -7.52 -14.16 -12.23
N PRO A 75 -6.33 -13.86 -11.66
CA PRO A 75 -6.19 -12.77 -10.69
C PRO A 75 -6.35 -11.41 -11.37
N VAL A 76 -7.03 -10.50 -10.67
CA VAL A 76 -7.29 -9.13 -11.12
C VAL A 76 -6.65 -8.15 -10.15
N SER A 77 -6.03 -7.09 -10.67
CA SER A 77 -5.41 -6.02 -9.88
C SER A 77 -6.29 -4.78 -9.79
N TYR A 78 -6.22 -4.11 -8.64
CA TYR A 78 -6.87 -2.82 -8.38
C TYR A 78 -5.82 -1.82 -7.89
N ASN A 79 -5.73 -0.70 -8.61
CA ASN A 79 -4.87 0.42 -8.27
C ASN A 79 -5.73 1.60 -7.80
N GLY A 80 -5.86 1.75 -6.49
CA GLY A 80 -6.49 2.88 -5.82
C GLY A 80 -5.46 3.92 -5.38
N SER A 81 -4.49 4.23 -6.23
CA SER A 81 -3.62 5.40 -6.06
C SER A 81 -4.36 6.68 -6.38
N GLY A 82 -4.14 7.69 -5.56
CA GLY A 82 -4.73 8.99 -5.76
C GLY A 82 -4.06 9.82 -6.86
N ILE A 83 -4.86 10.56 -7.62
CA ILE A 83 -4.38 11.54 -8.60
C ILE A 83 -3.92 12.82 -7.92
N ALA A 84 -2.92 13.51 -8.47
CA ALA A 84 -2.56 14.86 -8.06
C ALA A 84 -3.70 15.85 -8.36
N PRO A 85 -3.90 16.92 -7.56
CA PRO A 85 -4.84 17.98 -7.91
C PRO A 85 -4.55 18.54 -9.32
N ALA A 86 -5.56 18.87 -10.09
CA ALA A 86 -5.42 19.33 -11.48
C ALA A 86 -4.47 20.53 -11.65
N LYS A 87 -4.35 21.38 -10.62
CA LYS A 87 -3.44 22.54 -10.62
C LYS A 87 -2.01 22.24 -10.19
N ALA A 88 -1.72 21.02 -9.75
CA ALA A 88 -0.38 20.62 -9.28
C ALA A 88 0.48 20.19 -10.48
N ASN A 89 1.11 21.15 -11.14
CA ASN A 89 2.00 20.93 -12.29
C ASN A 89 3.42 21.42 -12.02
N PHE A 90 4.39 21.01 -12.85
CA PHE A 90 5.78 21.36 -12.72
C PHE A 90 6.02 22.87 -12.64
N ASP A 91 5.36 23.66 -13.49
CA ASP A 91 5.54 25.13 -13.56
C ASP A 91 5.16 25.80 -12.25
N TYR A 92 4.04 25.39 -11.62
CA TYR A 92 3.63 25.89 -10.31
C TYR A 92 4.71 25.69 -9.26
N PHE A 93 5.29 24.48 -9.19
CA PHE A 93 6.34 24.17 -8.20
C PHE A 93 7.62 24.95 -8.48
N LYS A 94 8.00 25.10 -9.74
CA LYS A 94 9.16 25.87 -10.17
C LYS A 94 8.99 27.37 -9.85
N GLU A 95 7.84 27.96 -10.14
CA GLU A 95 7.54 29.36 -9.78
C GLU A 95 7.58 29.62 -8.27
N LYS A 96 7.23 28.63 -7.46
CA LYS A 96 7.28 28.69 -6.00
C LYS A 96 8.64 28.31 -5.41
N ASN A 97 9.64 28.01 -6.22
CA ASN A 97 10.95 27.50 -5.82
C ASN A 97 10.86 26.25 -4.91
N ILE A 98 9.97 25.32 -5.28
CA ILE A 98 9.78 24.05 -4.57
C ILE A 98 10.43 22.95 -5.41
N ASP A 99 11.67 22.58 -5.07
CA ASP A 99 12.41 21.50 -5.76
C ASP A 99 12.04 20.10 -5.25
N LYS A 100 11.43 20.02 -4.06
CA LYS A 100 10.99 18.78 -3.43
C LYS A 100 9.72 18.99 -2.59
N ILE A 101 8.76 18.10 -2.75
CA ILE A 101 7.51 18.16 -1.98
C ILE A 101 7.77 17.68 -0.55
N GLY A 102 7.57 18.56 0.43
CA GLY A 102 7.80 18.27 1.85
C GLY A 102 6.80 17.30 2.44
N LEU A 103 7.22 16.53 3.45
CA LEU A 103 6.42 15.45 4.06
C LEU A 103 5.10 15.94 4.70
N THR A 104 5.08 17.16 5.23
CA THR A 104 3.92 17.77 5.90
C THR A 104 3.22 18.83 5.05
N SER A 105 3.67 18.98 3.80
CA SER A 105 3.07 19.89 2.85
C SER A 105 1.68 19.42 2.42
N PRO A 106 0.69 20.31 2.25
CA PRO A 106 -0.59 19.94 1.63
C PRO A 106 -0.42 19.48 0.18
N HIS A 107 0.67 19.88 -0.51
CA HIS A 107 1.01 19.38 -1.85
C HIS A 107 1.44 17.91 -1.87
N ALA A 108 1.79 17.35 -0.71
CA ALA A 108 2.08 15.93 -0.57
C ALA A 108 0.81 15.07 -0.58
N VAL A 109 -0.36 15.66 -0.39
CA VAL A 109 -1.63 14.95 -0.42
C VAL A 109 -2.10 14.83 -1.86
N THR A 110 -2.22 13.63 -2.38
CA THR A 110 -2.99 13.34 -3.60
C THR A 110 -4.43 13.02 -3.21
N ILE A 111 -5.35 12.92 -4.15
CA ILE A 111 -6.75 12.60 -3.81
C ILE A 111 -6.80 11.20 -3.21
N PRO A 112 -7.32 11.00 -1.98
CA PRO A 112 -7.35 9.66 -1.38
C PRO A 112 -8.11 8.65 -2.23
N GLY A 113 -7.51 7.49 -2.50
CA GLY A 113 -8.09 6.49 -3.40
C GLY A 113 -8.53 5.19 -2.72
N ALA A 114 -8.23 5.00 -1.42
CA ALA A 114 -8.51 3.74 -0.72
C ALA A 114 -10.00 3.35 -0.72
N LEU A 115 -10.89 4.29 -0.42
CA LEU A 115 -12.34 4.03 -0.38
C LEU A 115 -12.92 3.68 -1.75
N ASP A 116 -12.47 4.34 -2.82
CA ASP A 116 -12.92 4.03 -4.17
C ASP A 116 -12.44 2.63 -4.61
N ALA A 117 -11.22 2.25 -4.19
CA ALA A 117 -10.73 0.88 -4.42
C ALA A 117 -11.57 -0.16 -3.68
N TRP A 118 -11.87 0.05 -2.40
CA TRP A 118 -12.71 -0.88 -1.64
C TRP A 118 -14.11 -1.02 -2.25
N ASN A 119 -14.71 0.10 -2.66
CA ASN A 119 -16.01 0.09 -3.34
C ASN A 119 -15.96 -0.64 -4.69
N SER A 120 -14.92 -0.40 -5.49
CA SER A 120 -14.76 -1.07 -6.79
C SER A 120 -14.59 -2.56 -6.63
N ILE A 121 -13.76 -3.01 -5.67
CA ILE A 121 -13.54 -4.42 -5.35
C ILE A 121 -14.83 -5.08 -4.83
N HIS A 122 -15.56 -4.38 -3.96
CA HIS A 122 -16.81 -4.87 -3.40
C HIS A 122 -17.90 -5.00 -4.47
N ASN A 123 -18.04 -4.02 -5.35
CA ASN A 123 -19.02 -4.07 -6.46
C ASN A 123 -18.77 -5.26 -7.40
N ASP A 124 -17.49 -5.64 -7.58
CA ASP A 124 -17.13 -6.76 -8.45
C ASP A 124 -17.29 -8.13 -7.77
N PHE A 125 -17.01 -8.24 -6.47
CA PHE A 125 -16.85 -9.52 -5.79
C PHE A 125 -17.47 -9.60 -4.39
N GLY A 126 -17.96 -8.51 -3.82
CA GLY A 126 -18.58 -8.49 -2.49
C GLY A 126 -19.84 -9.36 -2.44
N LYS A 127 -20.13 -9.89 -1.27
CA LYS A 127 -21.26 -10.78 -1.01
C LYS A 127 -22.22 -10.24 0.04
N LEU A 128 -21.68 -9.57 1.08
CA LEU A 128 -22.47 -8.89 2.10
C LEU A 128 -22.75 -7.45 1.70
N ASP A 129 -23.73 -6.81 2.34
CA ASP A 129 -23.97 -5.40 2.14
C ASP A 129 -22.75 -4.57 2.56
N PHE A 130 -22.37 -3.58 1.74
CA PHE A 130 -21.19 -2.73 2.00
C PHE A 130 -21.27 -2.01 3.35
N GLU A 131 -22.46 -1.60 3.79
CA GLU A 131 -22.71 -0.99 5.10
C GLU A 131 -22.24 -1.86 6.26
N GLU A 132 -22.49 -3.18 6.19
CA GLU A 132 -22.12 -4.14 7.23
C GLU A 132 -20.61 -4.15 7.52
N LEU A 133 -19.78 -3.91 6.50
CA LEU A 133 -18.34 -3.96 6.59
C LEU A 133 -17.74 -2.81 7.41
N PHE A 134 -18.54 -1.78 7.70
CA PHE A 134 -18.12 -0.59 8.46
C PHE A 134 -18.45 -0.67 9.94
N HIS A 135 -19.36 -1.55 10.37
CA HIS A 135 -19.91 -1.57 11.71
C HIS A 135 -18.84 -1.63 12.81
N LYS A 136 -17.84 -2.50 12.66
CA LYS A 136 -16.78 -2.64 13.67
C LYS A 136 -15.85 -1.41 13.70
N GLY A 137 -15.50 -0.86 12.54
CA GLY A 137 -14.71 0.38 12.47
C GLY A 137 -15.43 1.56 13.11
N ILE A 138 -16.74 1.71 12.86
CA ILE A 138 -17.59 2.75 13.49
C ILE A 138 -17.62 2.56 15.00
N ASP A 139 -17.82 1.32 15.47
CA ASP A 139 -17.86 1.01 16.91
C ASP A 139 -16.57 1.42 17.62
N ILE A 140 -15.40 0.96 17.11
CA ILE A 140 -14.13 1.27 17.78
C ILE A 140 -13.71 2.74 17.65
N ALA A 141 -14.15 3.45 16.59
CA ALA A 141 -13.91 4.87 16.45
C ALA A 141 -14.73 5.70 17.46
N LYS A 142 -16.00 5.35 17.68
CA LYS A 142 -16.91 6.06 18.61
C LYS A 142 -16.69 5.65 20.07
N ASN A 143 -16.60 4.35 20.34
CA ASN A 143 -16.54 3.80 21.69
C ASN A 143 -15.12 3.59 22.21
N GLY A 144 -14.17 3.48 21.30
CA GLY A 144 -12.75 3.39 21.59
C GLY A 144 -12.21 1.96 21.60
N PHE A 145 -10.90 1.87 21.50
CA PHE A 145 -10.13 0.64 21.58
C PHE A 145 -8.82 0.87 22.35
N LYS A 146 -8.23 -0.19 22.89
CA LYS A 146 -6.95 -0.11 23.58
C LYS A 146 -5.80 -0.05 22.57
N VAL A 147 -4.97 0.99 22.70
CA VAL A 147 -3.80 1.20 21.84
C VAL A 147 -2.74 0.13 22.09
N THR A 148 -2.23 -0.49 21.01
CA THR A 148 -1.15 -1.46 21.06
C THR A 148 0.21 -0.78 21.31
N LYS A 149 1.20 -1.55 21.75
CA LYS A 149 2.55 -1.02 22.00
C LYS A 149 3.20 -0.47 20.71
N VAL A 150 2.99 -1.13 19.58
CA VAL A 150 3.53 -0.71 18.28
C VAL A 150 2.95 0.66 17.90
N VAL A 151 1.63 0.80 17.97
CA VAL A 151 0.93 2.04 17.60
C VAL A 151 1.28 3.19 18.58
N ALA A 152 1.39 2.92 19.89
CA ALA A 152 1.82 3.90 20.88
C ALA A 152 3.23 4.45 20.58
N ASN A 153 4.16 3.58 20.19
CA ASN A 153 5.50 4.00 19.78
C ASN A 153 5.46 4.88 18.53
N ALA A 154 4.63 4.54 17.52
CA ALA A 154 4.46 5.35 16.33
C ALA A 154 3.92 6.76 16.66
N TRP A 155 2.94 6.88 17.57
CA TRP A 155 2.48 8.19 18.07
C TRP A 155 3.58 9.01 18.71
N SER A 156 4.38 8.37 19.55
CA SER A 156 5.48 9.05 20.27
C SER A 156 6.54 9.56 19.32
N ASN A 157 6.88 8.77 18.29
CA ASN A 157 7.92 9.12 17.32
C ASN A 157 7.57 10.33 16.45
N VAL A 158 6.28 10.60 16.22
CA VAL A 158 5.81 11.69 15.35
C VAL A 158 5.00 12.75 16.10
N PHE A 159 5.14 12.82 17.42
CA PHE A 159 4.37 13.74 18.27
C PHE A 159 4.37 15.18 17.74
N ASN A 160 5.54 15.75 17.42
CA ASN A 160 5.65 17.13 16.94
C ASN A 160 4.83 17.35 15.66
N LYS A 161 4.91 16.43 14.70
CA LYS A 161 4.13 16.48 13.46
C LYS A 161 2.62 16.58 13.70
N LEU A 162 2.10 15.80 14.66
CA LEU A 162 0.67 15.82 15.02
C LEU A 162 0.30 17.04 15.84
N ASN A 163 1.20 17.50 16.72
CA ASN A 163 0.96 18.65 17.58
C ASN A 163 1.01 19.98 16.83
N ASP A 164 1.80 20.07 15.74
CA ASP A 164 1.93 21.27 14.91
C ASP A 164 0.67 21.54 14.07
N ASN A 165 -0.08 20.51 13.72
CA ASN A 165 -1.34 20.66 12.99
C ASN A 165 -2.53 20.73 13.98
N PRO A 166 -3.36 21.79 13.98
CA PRO A 166 -4.44 21.97 14.95
C PRO A 166 -5.49 20.87 14.91
N TYR A 167 -5.80 20.33 13.73
CA TYR A 167 -6.80 19.31 13.54
C TYR A 167 -6.28 17.93 13.91
N SER A 168 -5.03 17.62 13.59
CA SER A 168 -4.37 16.40 14.06
C SER A 168 -4.22 16.38 15.58
N ARG A 169 -3.84 17.53 16.18
CA ARG A 169 -3.82 17.68 17.65
C ARG A 169 -5.17 17.41 18.27
N LYS A 170 -6.25 17.92 17.67
CA LYS A 170 -7.64 17.73 18.13
C LYS A 170 -8.08 16.27 18.06
N HIS A 171 -7.82 15.57 16.97
CA HIS A 171 -8.38 14.27 16.67
C HIS A 171 -7.48 13.08 17.05
N LEU A 172 -6.15 13.30 17.09
CA LEU A 172 -5.17 12.23 17.22
C LEU A 172 -4.33 12.30 18.50
N LEU A 173 -4.46 13.35 19.33
CA LEU A 173 -3.78 13.44 20.61
C LEU A 173 -4.76 13.42 21.79
N ASN A 174 -4.35 12.76 22.87
CA ASN A 174 -5.10 12.72 24.13
C ASN A 174 -4.72 13.92 24.99
N ASN A 175 -5.55 14.98 25.00
CA ASN A 175 -5.27 16.22 25.74
C ASN A 175 -3.87 16.78 25.42
N GLY A 176 -3.47 16.78 24.14
CA GLY A 176 -2.20 17.29 23.69
C GLY A 176 -0.99 16.35 23.94
N LYS A 177 -1.23 15.07 24.24
CA LYS A 177 -0.20 14.03 24.44
C LYS A 177 -0.43 12.86 23.52
N SER A 178 0.66 12.17 23.15
CA SER A 178 0.58 10.89 22.44
C SER A 178 -0.11 9.83 23.28
N TYR A 179 -0.95 9.02 22.65
CA TYR A 179 -1.53 7.85 23.30
C TYR A 179 -0.45 6.87 23.73
N GLN A 180 -0.59 6.32 24.93
CA GLN A 180 0.28 5.31 25.50
C GLN A 180 -0.31 3.90 25.33
N PHE A 181 0.54 2.89 25.49
CA PHE A 181 0.11 1.49 25.48
C PHE A 181 -1.03 1.25 26.49
N ASN A 182 -2.09 0.56 26.07
CA ASN A 182 -3.31 0.28 26.82
C ASN A 182 -4.22 1.50 27.10
N GLU A 183 -3.87 2.70 26.72
CA GLU A 183 -4.84 3.81 26.76
C GLU A 183 -5.96 3.58 25.73
N VAL A 184 -7.13 4.13 26.03
CA VAL A 184 -8.29 4.05 25.12
C VAL A 184 -8.23 5.22 24.15
N ASN A 185 -8.02 4.92 22.85
CA ASN A 185 -8.13 5.89 21.77
C ASN A 185 -9.56 5.94 21.25
N LYS A 186 -10.06 7.15 20.98
CA LYS A 186 -11.33 7.43 20.30
C LYS A 186 -11.14 8.52 19.27
N ASN A 187 -11.77 8.35 18.12
CA ASN A 187 -11.94 9.40 17.12
C ASN A 187 -13.42 9.44 16.69
N PRO A 188 -14.30 10.07 17.49
CA PRO A 188 -15.73 10.13 17.19
C PRO A 188 -16.04 10.79 15.83
N ALA A 189 -15.24 11.80 15.43
CA ALA A 189 -15.40 12.46 14.14
C ALA A 189 -15.18 11.49 12.97
N LEU A 190 -14.14 10.65 13.03
CA LEU A 190 -13.93 9.57 12.06
C LEU A 190 -15.06 8.55 12.11
N GLY A 191 -15.57 8.23 13.32
CA GLY A 191 -16.72 7.34 13.50
C GLY A 191 -17.99 7.85 12.82
N GLU A 192 -18.30 9.15 12.92
CA GLU A 192 -19.40 9.79 12.20
C GLU A 192 -19.18 9.82 10.70
N THR A 193 -17.94 10.03 10.25
CA THR A 193 -17.55 10.00 8.85
C THR A 193 -17.76 8.60 8.26
N LEU A 194 -17.28 7.55 8.93
CA LEU A 194 -17.49 6.16 8.52
C LEU A 194 -18.99 5.78 8.49
N GLU A 195 -19.77 6.26 9.45
CA GLU A 195 -21.22 6.03 9.47
C GLU A 195 -21.95 6.71 8.28
N LYS A 196 -21.56 7.94 7.93
CA LYS A 196 -22.10 8.60 6.72
C LYS A 196 -21.76 7.83 5.45
N ILE A 197 -20.50 7.36 5.32
CA ILE A 197 -20.07 6.58 4.15
C ILE A 197 -20.83 5.25 4.09
N SER A 198 -21.00 4.55 5.21
CA SER A 198 -21.70 3.28 5.22
C SER A 198 -23.15 3.40 4.79
N LYS A 199 -23.85 4.48 5.18
CA LYS A 199 -25.27 4.71 4.87
C LYS A 199 -25.51 5.32 3.49
N ASN A 200 -24.65 6.26 3.08
CA ASN A 200 -24.85 7.06 1.85
C ASN A 200 -23.96 6.60 0.69
N GLY A 201 -23.06 5.61 0.94
CA GLY A 201 -22.08 5.14 -0.03
C GLY A 201 -20.85 6.05 -0.13
N VAL A 202 -19.87 5.61 -0.91
CA VAL A 202 -18.57 6.30 -1.07
C VAL A 202 -18.67 7.67 -1.74
N LYS A 203 -19.79 7.97 -2.40
CA LYS A 203 -20.08 9.31 -2.96
C LYS A 203 -20.03 10.39 -1.91
N GLU A 204 -20.41 10.08 -0.66
CA GLU A 204 -20.31 11.05 0.44
C GLU A 204 -18.87 11.54 0.68
N PHE A 205 -17.89 10.67 0.43
CA PHE A 205 -16.47 11.02 0.55
C PHE A 205 -15.93 11.81 -0.63
N TYR A 206 -16.40 11.54 -1.85
CA TYR A 206 -15.85 12.16 -3.07
C TYR A 206 -16.68 13.34 -3.61
N GLU A 207 -17.97 13.40 -3.30
CA GLU A 207 -18.92 14.38 -3.86
C GLU A 207 -19.69 15.14 -2.76
N GLY A 208 -19.67 14.63 -1.51
CA GLY A 208 -20.47 15.15 -0.40
C GLY A 208 -19.68 16.01 0.60
N SER A 209 -20.26 16.13 1.79
CA SER A 209 -19.77 17.00 2.86
C SER A 209 -18.35 16.65 3.34
N ILE A 210 -17.90 15.40 3.12
CA ILE A 210 -16.55 14.98 3.49
C ILE A 210 -15.52 15.56 2.51
N ALA A 211 -15.78 15.50 1.19
CA ALA A 211 -14.92 16.17 0.19
C ALA A 211 -14.78 17.67 0.49
N GLU A 212 -15.89 18.35 0.80
CA GLU A 212 -15.88 19.79 1.14
C GLU A 212 -15.00 20.07 2.37
N ASP A 213 -15.09 19.26 3.43
CA ASP A 213 -14.29 19.39 4.64
C ASP A 213 -12.79 19.20 4.35
N LEU A 214 -12.44 18.16 3.61
CA LEU A 214 -11.04 17.85 3.27
C LEU A 214 -10.44 18.93 2.36
N VAL A 215 -11.17 19.39 1.36
CA VAL A 215 -10.75 20.47 0.45
C VAL A 215 -10.57 21.78 1.23
N LYS A 216 -11.53 22.14 2.10
CA LYS A 216 -11.42 23.32 2.96
C LYS A 216 -10.16 23.23 3.84
N THR A 217 -9.99 22.10 4.53
CA THR A 217 -8.82 21.85 5.39
C THR A 217 -7.51 22.01 4.59
N LEU A 218 -7.40 21.37 3.43
CA LEU A 218 -6.17 21.44 2.62
C LEU A 218 -5.89 22.84 2.11
N LYS A 219 -6.92 23.60 1.71
CA LYS A 219 -6.77 25.00 1.27
C LYS A 219 -6.28 25.93 2.38
N GLU A 220 -6.70 25.72 3.62
CA GLU A 220 -6.20 26.49 4.78
C GLU A 220 -4.68 26.36 4.97
N PHE A 221 -4.09 25.22 4.55
CA PHE A 221 -2.64 25.01 4.55
C PHE A 221 -1.96 25.31 3.21
N GLY A 222 -2.69 25.91 2.24
CA GLY A 222 -2.15 26.30 0.93
C GLY A 222 -2.21 25.19 -0.13
N GLY A 223 -3.04 24.16 0.06
CA GLY A 223 -3.27 23.10 -0.92
C GLY A 223 -4.04 23.58 -2.16
N LEU A 224 -3.81 22.89 -3.29
CA LEU A 224 -4.40 23.20 -4.60
C LEU A 224 -5.71 22.46 -4.87
N HIS A 225 -6.15 21.63 -3.95
CA HIS A 225 -7.27 20.69 -4.08
C HIS A 225 -8.60 21.42 -4.31
N THR A 226 -9.44 20.80 -5.14
CA THR A 226 -10.83 21.21 -5.37
C THR A 226 -11.76 20.01 -5.19
N VAL A 227 -13.05 20.24 -4.95
CA VAL A 227 -14.04 19.16 -4.90
C VAL A 227 -14.11 18.42 -6.24
N GLU A 228 -13.92 19.13 -7.35
CA GLU A 228 -13.86 18.53 -8.69
C GLU A 228 -12.69 17.54 -8.85
N ASP A 229 -11.56 17.75 -8.18
CA ASP A 229 -10.47 16.78 -8.17
C ASP A 229 -10.88 15.47 -7.47
N PHE A 230 -11.64 15.57 -6.37
CA PHE A 230 -12.19 14.41 -5.67
C PHE A 230 -13.17 13.62 -6.56
N HIS A 231 -14.05 14.30 -7.32
CA HIS A 231 -14.97 13.66 -8.27
C HIS A 231 -14.26 12.86 -9.38
N LYS A 232 -13.03 13.27 -9.74
CA LYS A 232 -12.24 12.63 -10.80
C LYS A 232 -11.50 11.38 -10.33
N GLN A 233 -11.40 11.17 -9.02
CA GLN A 233 -10.70 9.99 -8.49
C GLN A 233 -11.41 8.71 -8.92
N LYS A 234 -10.63 7.79 -9.50
CA LYS A 234 -11.11 6.47 -9.93
C LYS A 234 -10.03 5.42 -9.73
N THR A 235 -10.43 4.27 -9.27
CA THR A 235 -9.60 3.07 -9.20
C THR A 235 -9.40 2.47 -10.59
N ILE A 236 -8.16 2.09 -10.90
CA ILE A 236 -7.84 1.38 -12.12
C ILE A 236 -7.93 -0.13 -11.84
N LYS A 237 -8.84 -0.80 -12.52
CA LYS A 237 -8.92 -2.26 -12.58
C LYS A 237 -8.20 -2.74 -13.83
N SER A 238 -7.31 -3.72 -13.70
CA SER A 238 -6.57 -4.30 -14.83
C SER A 238 -6.17 -5.74 -14.54
N ASP A 239 -5.69 -6.43 -15.57
CA ASP A 239 -4.98 -7.68 -15.40
C ASP A 239 -3.74 -7.44 -14.55
N THR A 240 -3.28 -8.48 -13.85
CA THR A 240 -2.02 -8.43 -13.11
C THR A 240 -0.84 -8.44 -14.06
N LEU A 241 0.24 -7.76 -13.67
CA LEU A 241 1.54 -7.96 -14.30
C LEU A 241 2.15 -9.24 -13.73
N SER A 242 2.46 -10.21 -14.60
CA SER A 242 2.98 -11.49 -14.15
C SER A 242 4.17 -11.97 -14.97
N ASP A 243 5.03 -12.75 -14.34
CA ASP A 243 6.11 -13.46 -15.02
C ASP A 243 6.35 -14.81 -14.33
N ARG A 244 6.95 -15.72 -15.08
CA ARG A 244 7.33 -17.03 -14.60
C ARG A 244 8.68 -16.96 -13.87
N TYR A 245 8.76 -17.65 -12.75
CA TYR A 245 10.00 -17.93 -12.07
C TYR A 245 10.01 -19.43 -11.73
N ARG A 246 10.85 -20.22 -12.40
CA ARG A 246 10.87 -21.69 -12.28
C ARG A 246 9.48 -22.30 -12.53
N ASP A 247 8.92 -22.99 -11.54
CA ASP A 247 7.65 -23.71 -11.65
C ASP A 247 6.44 -22.89 -11.17
N ILE A 248 6.64 -21.62 -10.84
CA ILE A 248 5.59 -20.74 -10.34
C ILE A 248 5.40 -19.51 -11.25
N ILE A 249 4.25 -18.86 -11.09
CA ILE A 249 3.91 -17.59 -11.73
C ILE A 249 3.71 -16.54 -10.63
N ILE A 250 4.48 -15.47 -10.68
CA ILE A 250 4.42 -14.37 -9.72
C ILE A 250 3.52 -13.28 -10.32
N HIS A 251 2.49 -12.89 -9.60
CA HIS A 251 1.54 -11.84 -9.98
C HIS A 251 1.75 -10.59 -9.12
N GLN A 252 1.84 -9.45 -9.76
CA GLN A 252 2.04 -8.13 -9.16
C GLN A 252 1.03 -7.12 -9.74
N CYS A 253 0.81 -5.99 -9.04
CA CYS A 253 0.08 -4.88 -9.62
C CYS A 253 0.93 -4.17 -10.68
N PRO A 254 0.33 -3.79 -11.82
CA PRO A 254 1.02 -2.97 -12.83
C PRO A 254 1.41 -1.57 -12.31
N PRO A 255 2.22 -0.80 -13.03
CA PRO A 255 2.46 0.63 -12.77
C PRO A 255 1.13 1.43 -12.67
N SER A 256 1.05 2.49 -11.86
CA SER A 256 2.12 3.21 -11.10
C SER A 256 2.69 2.45 -9.90
N GLY A 257 2.26 1.22 -9.64
CA GLY A 257 2.86 0.35 -8.61
C GLY A 257 4.25 -0.15 -9.03
N PRO A 258 5.17 -0.36 -8.07
CA PRO A 258 6.52 -0.85 -8.36
C PRO A 258 6.62 -2.38 -8.44
N GLY A 259 5.53 -3.10 -8.69
CA GLY A 259 5.50 -4.57 -8.77
C GLY A 259 6.45 -5.15 -9.82
N ILE A 260 6.66 -4.42 -10.92
CA ILE A 260 7.65 -4.78 -11.94
C ILE A 260 9.06 -4.95 -11.38
N THR A 261 9.41 -4.19 -10.32
CA THR A 261 10.73 -4.30 -9.67
C THR A 261 10.97 -5.69 -9.11
N VAL A 262 9.93 -6.32 -8.53
CA VAL A 262 9.98 -7.71 -8.04
C VAL A 262 10.28 -8.67 -9.20
N LEU A 263 9.54 -8.54 -10.31
CA LEU A 263 9.70 -9.42 -11.46
C LEU A 263 11.09 -9.29 -12.10
N VAL A 264 11.60 -8.06 -12.25
CA VAL A 264 12.96 -7.81 -12.75
C VAL A 264 14.00 -8.43 -11.81
N MET A 265 13.88 -8.25 -10.49
CA MET A 265 14.80 -8.85 -9.52
C MET A 265 14.78 -10.37 -9.61
N MET A 266 13.60 -11.00 -9.66
CA MET A 266 13.48 -12.46 -9.74
C MET A 266 14.13 -13.00 -11.02
N LYS A 267 13.88 -12.39 -12.18
CA LYS A 267 14.53 -12.79 -13.44
C LYS A 267 16.06 -12.62 -13.41
N LEU A 268 16.55 -11.52 -12.82
CA LEU A 268 17.99 -11.31 -12.66
C LEU A 268 18.62 -12.40 -11.76
N LEU A 269 18.00 -12.72 -10.64
CA LEU A 269 18.50 -13.72 -9.71
C LEU A 269 18.47 -15.14 -10.31
N GLU A 270 17.43 -15.47 -11.07
CA GLU A 270 17.37 -16.72 -11.84
C GLU A 270 18.50 -16.81 -12.86
N LYS A 271 18.70 -15.73 -13.64
CA LYS A 271 19.78 -15.66 -14.63
C LYS A 271 21.17 -15.77 -14.02
N LEU A 272 21.37 -15.21 -12.82
CA LEU A 272 22.64 -15.28 -12.08
C LEU A 272 22.84 -16.61 -11.38
N GLY A 273 21.86 -17.49 -11.40
CA GLY A 273 21.94 -18.83 -10.77
C GLY A 273 22.04 -18.77 -9.26
N ILE A 274 21.19 -17.96 -8.62
CA ILE A 274 21.20 -17.77 -7.15
C ILE A 274 21.05 -19.10 -6.38
N GLU A 275 20.41 -20.09 -6.96
CA GLU A 275 20.22 -21.42 -6.37
C GLU A 275 21.51 -22.20 -6.10
N LYS A 276 22.62 -21.79 -6.73
CA LYS A 276 23.93 -22.43 -6.56
C LYS A 276 24.60 -22.09 -5.23
N TYR A 277 24.05 -21.08 -4.54
CA TYR A 277 24.62 -20.54 -3.32
C TYR A 277 23.76 -20.89 -2.09
N ASP A 278 24.39 -21.21 -0.98
CA ASP A 278 23.69 -21.50 0.27
C ASP A 278 22.85 -20.31 0.75
N VAL A 279 21.75 -20.59 1.43
CA VAL A 279 20.73 -19.59 1.85
C VAL A 279 21.32 -18.41 2.60
N ASN A 280 22.31 -18.66 3.47
CA ASN A 280 22.95 -17.65 4.30
C ASN A 280 24.37 -17.30 3.81
N SER A 281 24.70 -17.58 2.55
CA SER A 281 26.02 -17.26 2.01
C SER A 281 26.14 -15.77 1.68
N PHE A 282 27.39 -15.29 1.73
CA PHE A 282 27.72 -13.92 1.32
C PHE A 282 27.33 -13.66 -0.15
N GLU A 283 27.62 -14.64 -1.00
CA GLU A 283 27.36 -14.55 -2.45
C GLU A 283 25.86 -14.31 -2.71
N ARG A 284 25.00 -15.02 -1.98
CA ARG A 284 23.55 -14.86 -2.15
C ARG A 284 23.06 -13.48 -1.75
N PHE A 285 23.46 -12.98 -0.59
CA PHE A 285 23.11 -11.62 -0.14
C PHE A 285 23.69 -10.56 -1.07
N HIS A 286 24.90 -10.76 -1.57
CA HIS A 286 25.53 -9.86 -2.54
C HIS A 286 24.73 -9.79 -3.85
N LEU A 287 24.36 -10.94 -4.42
CA LEU A 287 23.58 -10.98 -5.66
C LEU A 287 22.19 -10.38 -5.50
N GLU A 288 21.52 -10.62 -4.37
CA GLU A 288 20.22 -9.98 -4.05
C GLU A 288 20.37 -8.45 -3.97
N ALA A 289 21.42 -7.94 -3.34
CA ALA A 289 21.70 -6.51 -3.24
C ALA A 289 22.00 -5.89 -4.62
N GLU A 290 22.83 -6.54 -5.43
CA GLU A 290 23.18 -6.05 -6.77
C GLU A 290 21.97 -6.10 -7.73
N ALA A 291 21.18 -7.17 -7.72
CA ALA A 291 19.93 -7.25 -8.48
C ALA A 291 18.94 -6.16 -8.05
N THR A 292 18.85 -5.87 -6.74
CA THR A 292 18.05 -4.76 -6.20
C THR A 292 18.50 -3.44 -6.80
N LYS A 293 19.79 -3.11 -6.76
CA LYS A 293 20.34 -1.84 -7.29
C LYS A 293 19.96 -1.65 -8.75
N GLN A 294 20.12 -2.68 -9.58
CA GLN A 294 19.78 -2.61 -11.01
C GLN A 294 18.27 -2.43 -11.25
N ALA A 295 17.45 -3.18 -10.52
CA ALA A 295 15.99 -3.09 -10.65
C ALA A 295 15.44 -1.72 -10.19
N TYR A 296 16.04 -1.14 -9.14
CA TYR A 296 15.65 0.19 -8.67
C TYR A 296 16.09 1.29 -9.61
N LYS A 297 17.29 1.18 -10.20
CA LYS A 297 17.72 2.09 -11.26
C LYS A 297 16.74 2.07 -12.44
N LEU A 298 16.39 0.88 -12.93
CA LEU A 298 15.42 0.72 -14.00
C LEU A 298 14.06 1.34 -13.63
N LYS A 299 13.60 1.12 -12.39
CA LYS A 299 12.34 1.71 -11.88
C LYS A 299 12.39 3.23 -11.91
N GLU A 300 13.43 3.86 -11.36
CA GLU A 300 13.57 5.32 -11.32
C GLU A 300 13.63 5.94 -12.72
N GLU A 301 14.35 5.31 -13.64
CA GLU A 301 14.54 5.84 -15.00
C GLU A 301 13.31 5.67 -15.92
N ASN A 302 12.43 4.69 -15.64
CA ASN A 302 11.40 4.32 -16.62
C ASN A 302 9.98 4.33 -16.09
N ILE A 303 9.74 4.12 -14.79
CA ILE A 303 8.40 3.86 -14.29
C ILE A 303 7.69 5.14 -13.83
N GLY A 304 6.48 5.34 -14.31
CA GLY A 304 5.55 6.40 -13.94
C GLY A 304 4.10 5.96 -14.12
N ASP A 305 3.18 6.93 -14.14
CA ASP A 305 1.77 6.69 -14.44
C ASP A 305 1.60 6.34 -15.93
N PRO A 306 1.06 5.16 -16.28
CA PRO A 306 0.88 4.74 -17.67
C PRO A 306 -0.02 5.65 -18.52
N GLU A 307 -0.85 6.48 -17.90
CA GLU A 307 -1.65 7.49 -18.63
C GLU A 307 -0.80 8.68 -19.11
N PHE A 308 0.43 8.82 -18.58
CA PHE A 308 1.31 9.96 -18.84
C PHE A 308 2.68 9.54 -19.40
N VAL A 309 3.02 8.27 -19.33
CA VAL A 309 4.33 7.73 -19.78
C VAL A 309 4.10 6.50 -20.63
N ASP A 310 4.75 6.46 -21.79
CA ASP A 310 4.75 5.26 -22.63
C ASP A 310 5.64 4.18 -22.03
N LEU A 311 5.02 3.10 -21.55
CA LEU A 311 5.66 2.01 -20.84
C LEU A 311 5.58 0.70 -21.61
N ASP A 312 6.68 0.27 -22.21
CA ASP A 312 6.79 -1.06 -22.79
C ASP A 312 7.26 -2.10 -21.74
N LEU A 313 6.30 -2.56 -20.94
CA LEU A 313 6.54 -3.55 -19.87
C LEU A 313 7.07 -4.89 -20.44
N LYS A 314 6.67 -5.27 -21.65
CA LYS A 314 7.16 -6.49 -22.29
C LYS A 314 8.63 -6.36 -22.64
N LYS A 315 9.06 -5.20 -23.15
CA LYS A 315 10.48 -4.92 -23.43
C LYS A 315 11.29 -4.91 -22.14
N ILE A 316 10.78 -4.29 -21.07
CA ILE A 316 11.44 -4.25 -19.76
C ILE A 316 11.70 -5.65 -19.22
N LEU A 317 10.72 -6.56 -19.32
CA LEU A 317 10.82 -7.94 -18.83
C LEU A 317 11.39 -8.92 -19.85
N SER A 318 11.78 -8.46 -21.07
CA SER A 318 12.33 -9.34 -22.11
C SER A 318 13.65 -9.96 -21.70
N GLU A 319 13.90 -11.20 -22.14
CA GLU A 319 15.16 -11.90 -21.90
C GLU A 319 16.37 -11.07 -22.34
N GLN A 320 16.28 -10.43 -23.51
CA GLN A 320 17.36 -9.57 -24.01
C GLN A 320 17.69 -8.41 -23.06
N ASN A 321 16.67 -7.77 -22.48
CA ASN A 321 16.88 -6.69 -21.52
C ASN A 321 17.48 -7.20 -20.21
N ILE A 322 16.96 -8.31 -19.69
CA ILE A 322 17.48 -8.96 -18.47
C ILE A 322 18.94 -9.39 -18.68
N ASP A 323 19.28 -9.97 -19.85
CA ASP A 323 20.65 -10.32 -20.20
C ASP A 323 21.58 -9.10 -20.22
N ASN A 324 21.10 -7.97 -20.73
CA ASN A 324 21.90 -6.75 -20.75
C ASN A 324 22.13 -6.19 -19.34
N ILE A 325 21.09 -6.19 -18.50
CA ILE A 325 21.20 -5.72 -17.12
C ILE A 325 22.09 -6.65 -16.29
N SER A 326 21.99 -7.97 -16.46
CA SER A 326 22.77 -8.95 -15.70
C SER A 326 24.28 -8.79 -15.90
N LYS A 327 24.74 -8.28 -17.05
CA LYS A 327 26.15 -8.00 -17.33
C LYS A 327 26.76 -6.92 -16.42
N ASN A 328 25.92 -6.08 -15.79
CA ASN A 328 26.36 -5.06 -14.84
C ASN A 328 26.53 -5.63 -13.41
N ILE A 329 26.18 -6.90 -13.19
CA ILE A 329 26.26 -7.55 -11.88
C ILE A 329 27.49 -8.47 -11.85
N SER A 330 28.36 -8.27 -10.87
CA SER A 330 29.53 -9.09 -10.63
C SER A 330 29.54 -9.62 -9.22
N ILE A 331 29.87 -10.89 -9.04
CA ILE A 331 30.04 -11.49 -7.69
C ILE A 331 31.26 -10.91 -6.95
N ASN A 332 32.19 -10.32 -7.65
CA ASN A 332 33.45 -9.84 -7.11
C ASN A 332 33.52 -8.31 -6.95
N GLY A 333 32.41 -7.60 -7.16
CA GLY A 333 32.40 -6.14 -7.07
C GLY A 333 31.00 -5.55 -7.04
N CYS A 334 30.90 -4.30 -6.59
CA CYS A 334 29.65 -3.57 -6.52
C CYS A 334 29.47 -2.66 -7.74
N ALA A 335 28.31 -2.72 -8.39
CA ALA A 335 27.95 -1.80 -9.46
C ALA A 335 27.69 -0.39 -8.89
N ASP A 336 28.16 0.62 -9.60
CA ASP A 336 27.74 2.00 -9.37
C ASP A 336 26.45 2.25 -10.17
N VAL A 337 25.38 2.60 -9.46
CA VAL A 337 24.06 2.91 -10.04
C VAL A 337 23.64 4.36 -9.80
N GLY A 338 24.55 5.17 -9.25
CA GLY A 338 24.28 6.55 -8.84
C GLY A 338 23.40 6.62 -7.58
N ASP A 339 22.91 7.82 -7.28
CA ASP A 339 21.99 8.04 -6.16
C ASP A 339 20.56 7.64 -6.57
N LEU A 340 20.07 6.55 -5.99
CA LEU A 340 18.71 6.06 -6.22
C LEU A 340 17.65 6.84 -5.41
N ASN A 341 18.08 7.79 -4.55
CA ASN A 341 17.21 8.63 -3.72
C ASN A 341 16.05 7.84 -3.09
N ILE A 342 16.39 6.75 -2.40
CA ILE A 342 15.44 5.83 -1.78
C ILE A 342 15.07 6.35 -0.39
N PRO A 343 13.88 6.95 -0.19
CA PRO A 343 13.47 7.43 1.11
C PRO A 343 13.16 6.25 2.05
N ASN A 344 13.55 6.39 3.31
CA ASN A 344 13.19 5.42 4.35
C ASN A 344 11.83 5.79 4.93
N HIS A 345 10.78 4.97 4.68
CA HIS A 345 9.46 5.12 5.28
C HIS A 345 8.84 3.74 5.54
N PRO A 346 8.72 3.32 6.80
CA PRO A 346 8.31 1.97 7.16
C PRO A 346 6.79 1.74 7.21
N GLU A 347 5.96 2.79 7.11
CA GLU A 347 4.54 2.74 7.48
C GLU A 347 3.62 2.26 6.32
N THR A 348 2.93 1.16 6.57
CA THR A 348 1.99 0.53 5.63
C THR A 348 1.27 -0.60 6.37
N VAL A 349 0.07 -1.00 5.93
CA VAL A 349 -0.54 -2.24 6.36
C VAL A 349 -0.75 -3.17 5.18
N TYR A 350 -0.25 -4.38 5.32
CA TYR A 350 -0.56 -5.50 4.44
C TYR A 350 -1.56 -6.42 5.15
N LEU A 351 -2.53 -6.92 4.42
CA LEU A 351 -3.38 -7.99 4.90
C LEU A 351 -3.68 -8.99 3.78
N SER A 352 -3.89 -10.24 4.17
CA SER A 352 -4.26 -11.32 3.28
C SER A 352 -5.42 -12.09 3.89
N VAL A 353 -6.40 -12.42 3.05
CA VAL A 353 -7.56 -13.23 3.43
C VAL A 353 -7.77 -14.33 2.40
N ILE A 354 -8.03 -15.53 2.89
CA ILE A 354 -8.52 -16.64 2.08
C ILE A 354 -9.80 -17.18 2.72
N ASP A 355 -10.85 -17.42 1.92
CA ASP A 355 -12.06 -18.04 2.41
C ASP A 355 -12.10 -19.56 2.12
N ARG A 356 -13.15 -20.23 2.61
CA ARG A 356 -13.32 -21.69 2.42
C ARG A 356 -13.49 -22.11 0.96
N ASP A 357 -13.90 -21.18 0.09
CA ASP A 357 -14.09 -21.41 -1.33
C ASP A 357 -12.80 -21.15 -2.12
N LEU A 358 -11.68 -20.91 -1.42
CA LEU A 358 -10.34 -20.59 -1.95
C LEU A 358 -10.29 -19.30 -2.77
N ASN A 359 -11.18 -18.35 -2.47
CA ASN A 359 -11.00 -16.98 -2.92
C ASN A 359 -9.91 -16.31 -2.09
N VAL A 360 -9.01 -15.60 -2.73
CA VAL A 360 -7.83 -15.00 -2.10
C VAL A 360 -7.80 -13.50 -2.36
N VAL A 361 -7.54 -12.74 -1.30
CA VAL A 361 -7.29 -11.30 -1.35
C VAL A 361 -5.92 -10.99 -0.79
N SER A 362 -5.09 -10.36 -1.60
CA SER A 362 -3.81 -9.75 -1.20
C SER A 362 -3.97 -8.25 -1.35
N ILE A 363 -3.96 -7.50 -0.25
CA ILE A 363 -4.29 -6.07 -0.24
C ILE A 363 -3.34 -5.27 0.67
N ILE A 364 -2.95 -4.10 0.20
CA ILE A 364 -2.14 -3.14 0.95
C ILE A 364 -2.84 -1.80 1.00
N ASN A 365 -2.94 -1.23 2.20
CA ASN A 365 -3.41 0.13 2.43
C ASN A 365 -2.30 0.95 3.08
N SER A 366 -2.16 2.23 2.72
CA SER A 366 -1.06 3.05 3.22
C SER A 366 -1.38 4.54 3.23
N VAL A 367 -0.85 5.24 4.23
CA VAL A 367 -0.76 6.71 4.25
C VAL A 367 0.66 7.20 3.89
N CYS A 368 1.54 6.32 3.43
CA CYS A 368 2.93 6.53 3.02
C CYS A 368 3.91 6.65 4.19
N TYR A 369 3.95 7.77 4.90
CA TYR A 369 4.74 7.95 6.13
C TYR A 369 3.84 7.94 7.36
N ALA A 370 4.40 7.71 8.54
CA ALA A 370 3.64 7.66 9.79
C ALA A 370 2.68 8.86 9.93
N PHE A 371 1.38 8.56 10.05
CA PHE A 371 0.28 9.55 10.04
C PHE A 371 0.26 10.45 8.78
N GLY A 372 0.73 9.95 7.65
CA GLY A 372 0.69 10.64 6.38
C GLY A 372 1.33 12.02 6.39
N SER A 373 0.61 13.01 5.91
CA SER A 373 1.01 14.43 5.91
C SER A 373 0.98 15.09 7.30
N GLY A 374 0.40 14.43 8.31
CA GLY A 374 0.08 15.07 9.57
C GLY A 374 -1.08 16.06 9.46
N ILE A 375 -1.79 16.09 8.33
CA ILE A 375 -3.01 16.88 8.15
C ILE A 375 -4.21 15.96 8.33
N THR A 376 -5.13 16.37 9.20
CA THR A 376 -6.37 15.65 9.49
C THR A 376 -7.55 16.56 9.15
N GLY A 377 -8.60 16.04 8.53
CA GLY A 377 -9.81 16.79 8.22
C GLY A 377 -10.42 17.44 9.45
N GLU A 378 -10.76 18.72 9.37
CA GLU A 378 -11.24 19.53 10.50
C GLU A 378 -12.47 18.91 11.20
N LYS A 379 -13.46 18.46 10.40
CA LYS A 379 -14.71 17.87 10.89
C LYS A 379 -14.74 16.36 10.73
N SER A 380 -14.14 15.84 9.67
CA SER A 380 -14.19 14.43 9.34
C SER A 380 -13.28 13.55 10.18
N GLY A 381 -12.22 14.11 10.78
CA GLY A 381 -11.24 13.34 11.54
C GLY A 381 -10.39 12.38 10.68
N VAL A 382 -10.44 12.52 9.36
CA VAL A 382 -9.72 11.68 8.39
C VAL A 382 -8.26 12.09 8.29
N VAL A 383 -7.34 11.16 8.55
CA VAL A 383 -5.89 11.35 8.36
C VAL A 383 -5.58 11.29 6.86
N LEU A 384 -4.92 12.32 6.33
CA LEU A 384 -4.55 12.41 4.93
C LEU A 384 -3.11 11.95 4.69
N HIS A 385 -2.93 11.07 3.73
CA HIS A 385 -1.63 10.55 3.33
C HIS A 385 -0.69 11.64 2.78
N ASN A 386 0.56 11.28 2.54
CA ASN A 386 1.54 12.17 1.89
C ASN A 386 2.23 11.52 0.69
N ARG A 387 1.47 10.76 -0.09
CA ARG A 387 1.97 10.00 -1.25
C ARG A 387 2.60 10.88 -2.33
N GLY A 388 2.13 12.11 -2.48
CA GLY A 388 2.66 13.06 -3.44
C GLY A 388 4.14 13.42 -3.22
N THR A 389 4.71 13.12 -2.04
CA THR A 389 6.16 13.24 -1.81
C THR A 389 7.01 12.34 -2.71
N ASN A 390 6.40 11.33 -3.31
CA ASN A 390 7.07 10.43 -4.25
C ASN A 390 7.24 11.04 -5.64
N PHE A 391 6.50 12.10 -6.00
CA PHE A 391 6.73 12.81 -7.24
C PHE A 391 8.11 13.45 -7.28
N ARG A 392 8.67 13.53 -8.49
CA ARG A 392 9.83 14.36 -8.80
C ARG A 392 9.36 15.74 -9.25
N VAL A 393 10.08 16.77 -8.85
CA VAL A 393 9.91 18.13 -9.40
C VAL A 393 11.07 18.34 -10.39
N GLU A 394 11.08 17.54 -11.45
CA GLU A 394 12.15 17.44 -12.44
C GLU A 394 11.54 17.25 -13.82
N GLU A 395 11.78 18.21 -14.71
CA GLU A 395 11.21 18.22 -16.06
C GLU A 395 11.74 17.01 -16.88
N GLY A 396 10.84 16.31 -17.56
CA GLY A 396 11.18 15.13 -18.38
C GLY A 396 11.30 13.84 -17.59
N HIS A 397 11.33 13.85 -16.26
CA HIS A 397 11.35 12.63 -15.47
C HIS A 397 10.01 11.88 -15.58
N PRO A 398 9.99 10.54 -15.75
CA PRO A 398 8.73 9.77 -15.89
C PRO A 398 7.77 9.96 -14.72
N ASN A 399 8.28 10.20 -13.50
CA ASN A 399 7.49 10.49 -12.31
C ASN A 399 7.45 11.99 -11.97
N CYS A 400 7.66 12.90 -12.96
CA CYS A 400 7.50 14.33 -12.75
C CYS A 400 6.07 14.66 -12.35
N ILE A 401 5.90 15.59 -11.39
CA ILE A 401 4.58 16.05 -10.93
C ILE A 401 3.80 16.69 -12.09
N GLN A 402 2.56 16.25 -12.25
CA GLN A 402 1.62 16.79 -13.22
C GLN A 402 0.19 16.66 -12.69
N GLY A 403 -0.67 17.62 -13.02
CA GLY A 403 -2.08 17.57 -12.62
C GLY A 403 -2.78 16.30 -13.12
N LEU A 404 -3.61 15.69 -12.28
CA LEU A 404 -4.33 14.43 -12.50
C LEU A 404 -3.47 13.17 -12.64
N LYS A 405 -2.14 13.28 -12.54
CA LYS A 405 -1.21 12.16 -12.59
C LYS A 405 -1.13 11.43 -11.25
N ARG A 406 -0.92 10.12 -11.28
CA ARG A 406 -0.63 9.30 -10.09
C ARG A 406 0.86 9.25 -9.83
N PRO A 407 1.31 9.38 -8.58
CA PRO A 407 2.72 9.23 -8.24
C PRO A 407 3.18 7.77 -8.36
N LEU A 408 4.46 7.56 -8.59
CA LEU A 408 5.09 6.26 -8.41
C LEU A 408 4.91 5.79 -6.97
N HIS A 409 4.43 4.58 -6.82
CA HIS A 409 4.05 4.00 -5.54
C HIS A 409 5.17 3.15 -4.89
N THR A 410 4.91 2.70 -3.66
CA THR A 410 5.77 1.78 -2.92
C THR A 410 5.05 0.52 -2.45
N ILE A 411 3.71 0.49 -2.54
CA ILE A 411 2.89 -0.62 -2.06
C ILE A 411 2.65 -1.65 -3.16
N ILE A 412 2.91 -2.91 -2.85
CA ILE A 412 2.86 -4.03 -3.80
C ILE A 412 2.28 -5.29 -3.13
N PRO A 413 0.98 -5.54 -3.22
CA PRO A 413 0.45 -6.86 -2.90
C PRO A 413 0.93 -7.88 -3.94
N GLY A 414 1.13 -9.13 -3.54
CA GLY A 414 1.59 -10.20 -4.42
C GLY A 414 0.80 -11.49 -4.25
N ILE A 415 0.68 -12.25 -5.33
CA ILE A 415 0.15 -13.61 -5.35
C ILE A 415 1.09 -14.49 -6.17
N VAL A 416 1.32 -15.72 -5.69
CA VAL A 416 2.02 -16.77 -6.43
C VAL A 416 1.02 -17.84 -6.82
N MET A 417 1.07 -18.24 -8.07
CA MET A 417 0.26 -19.32 -8.62
C MET A 417 1.13 -20.45 -9.16
N ASN A 418 0.62 -21.66 -9.09
CA ASN A 418 1.22 -22.82 -9.75
C ASN A 418 0.79 -22.91 -11.23
N ASN A 419 1.37 -23.88 -11.93
CA ASN A 419 1.05 -24.13 -13.35
C ASN A 419 -0.37 -24.63 -13.61
N LYS A 420 -1.13 -24.97 -12.55
CA LYS A 420 -2.55 -25.38 -12.65
C LYS A 420 -3.52 -24.21 -12.47
N GLY A 421 -3.00 -23.00 -12.21
CA GLY A 421 -3.81 -21.82 -11.93
C GLY A 421 -4.35 -21.74 -10.49
N GLU A 422 -3.77 -22.52 -9.57
CA GLU A 422 -4.12 -22.48 -8.15
C GLU A 422 -3.21 -21.50 -7.41
N CYS A 423 -3.75 -20.78 -6.44
CA CYS A 423 -2.96 -19.88 -5.60
C CYS A 423 -2.20 -20.69 -4.54
N GLU A 424 -0.88 -20.58 -4.54
CA GLU A 424 -0.01 -21.23 -3.56
C GLU A 424 0.39 -20.29 -2.42
N LEU A 425 0.51 -18.98 -2.71
CA LEU A 425 0.93 -18.00 -1.73
C LEU A 425 0.28 -16.65 -2.00
N SER A 426 -0.33 -16.06 -0.96
CA SER A 426 -0.69 -14.65 -0.90
C SER A 426 0.29 -13.98 0.05
N TYR A 427 1.01 -12.98 -0.40
CA TYR A 427 2.11 -12.40 0.34
C TYR A 427 2.25 -10.89 0.10
N GLY A 428 2.88 -10.24 1.05
CA GLY A 428 3.23 -8.83 0.99
C GLY A 428 4.15 -8.46 2.13
N VAL A 429 4.86 -7.36 1.95
CA VAL A 429 5.82 -6.83 2.91
C VAL A 429 5.48 -5.38 3.18
N MET A 430 5.54 -4.96 4.44
CA MET A 430 5.47 -3.56 4.85
C MET A 430 6.89 -2.97 4.88
N GLY A 431 7.01 -1.64 4.71
CA GLY A 431 8.32 -0.98 4.80
C GLY A 431 8.70 -0.13 3.58
N GLY A 432 7.73 0.46 2.89
CA GLY A 432 7.97 1.41 1.80
C GLY A 432 8.83 0.82 0.68
N GLN A 433 9.96 1.43 0.41
CA GLN A 433 10.88 0.96 -0.64
C GLN A 433 11.52 -0.40 -0.36
N TYR A 434 11.45 -0.92 0.87
CA TYR A 434 11.91 -2.27 1.19
C TYR A 434 10.98 -3.37 0.63
N GLN A 435 9.74 -3.05 0.25
CA GLN A 435 8.75 -4.06 -0.14
C GLN A 435 9.22 -4.98 -1.27
N PRO A 436 9.79 -4.50 -2.39
CA PRO A 436 10.31 -5.39 -3.42
C PRO A 436 11.43 -6.33 -2.92
N VAL A 437 12.36 -5.79 -2.13
CA VAL A 437 13.49 -6.55 -1.57
C VAL A 437 12.99 -7.65 -0.65
N GLY A 438 12.11 -7.30 0.30
CA GLY A 438 11.54 -8.25 1.23
C GLY A 438 10.71 -9.34 0.55
N GLN A 439 9.93 -9.00 -0.48
CA GLN A 439 9.18 -9.98 -1.27
C GLN A 439 10.11 -10.96 -1.98
N VAL A 440 11.13 -10.46 -2.66
CA VAL A 440 12.10 -11.29 -3.38
C VAL A 440 12.86 -12.20 -2.42
N HIS A 441 13.28 -11.68 -1.27
CA HIS A 441 13.97 -12.47 -0.24
C HIS A 441 13.09 -13.62 0.28
N VAL A 442 11.83 -13.31 0.66
CA VAL A 442 10.86 -14.33 1.11
C VAL A 442 10.61 -15.39 0.04
N LEU A 443 10.39 -14.99 -1.21
CA LEU A 443 10.17 -15.92 -2.32
C LEU A 443 11.38 -16.84 -2.52
N ASN A 444 12.59 -16.28 -2.56
CA ASN A 444 13.80 -17.08 -2.72
C ASN A 444 14.02 -18.07 -1.57
N LEU A 445 13.67 -17.71 -0.33
CA LEU A 445 13.78 -18.61 0.83
C LEU A 445 12.67 -19.68 0.82
N SER A 446 11.44 -19.29 0.54
CA SER A 446 10.28 -20.19 0.50
C SER A 446 10.43 -21.26 -0.57
N LEU A 447 10.89 -20.88 -1.77
CA LEU A 447 11.06 -21.80 -2.91
C LEU A 447 12.18 -22.82 -2.73
N ILE A 448 13.09 -22.64 -1.77
CA ILE A 448 14.10 -23.63 -1.41
C ILE A 448 13.48 -24.75 -0.57
N HIS A 449 12.42 -24.45 0.19
CA HIS A 449 11.76 -25.40 1.08
C HIS A 449 10.53 -26.08 0.43
N ILE A 450 10.07 -25.59 -0.70
CA ILE A 450 9.00 -26.17 -1.51
C ILE A 450 9.59 -27.06 -2.60
#